data_7810b1d63f19fb5baa24798d273d84e7
#
_entry.id   7810b1d63f19fb5baa24798d273d84e7
#
_cell.length_a   1.000
_cell.length_b   1.000
_cell.length_c   1.000
_cell.angle_alpha   90.00
_cell.angle_beta   90.00
_cell.angle_gamma   90.00
#
_symmetry.space_group_name_H-M   'P 1'
#
loop_
_entity.id
_entity.type
_entity.pdbx_description
1 polymer ?
#
loop_
_entity_poly.entity_id
_entity_poly.type
_entity_poly.pdbx_seq_one_letter_code
_entity_poly.pdbx_strand_id
1 'polypeptide(L)'
;MPEDISSSKAKEENSKLPSHARVVVIGGGVVGCSILYHLTLHGWKDVVLLEKNELTSGSTWHAAGNCPNFVGSWTMMKMQSYSTQLYRKLGDLVDYPINYHVTGAIRLAHSRQRMEEFRHVCSMGKQMGVEFEMLTNSQIQELHPYLSLIHI
;
A
#
# COMPACT_ATOMS: atom_id res chain seq x y z
N MET A 1 37.85 -17.72 8.29
CA MET A 1 36.45 -17.32 8.13
C MET A 1 35.62 -18.39 8.80
N PRO A 2 34.90 -18.13 9.90
CA PRO A 2 34.02 -19.13 10.49
C PRO A 2 32.72 -19.16 9.66
N GLU A 3 32.36 -20.33 9.18
CA GLU A 3 31.12 -20.62 8.49
C GLU A 3 29.93 -20.37 9.43
N ASP A 4 28.94 -19.67 8.91
CA ASP A 4 27.75 -19.24 9.64
C ASP A 4 26.80 -20.43 9.87
N ILE A 5 27.05 -21.18 10.94
CA ILE A 5 26.27 -22.38 11.35
C ILE A 5 24.86 -22.00 11.81
N SER A 6 24.59 -20.70 12.03
CA SER A 6 23.26 -20.24 12.49
C SER A 6 22.20 -20.24 11.37
N SER A 7 22.62 -20.05 10.11
CA SER A 7 21.70 -19.96 8.97
C SER A 7 21.15 -21.31 8.50
N SER A 8 21.87 -22.40 8.73
CA SER A 8 21.44 -23.75 8.34
C SER A 8 20.39 -24.34 9.28
N LYS A 9 20.52 -24.11 10.60
CA LYS A 9 19.55 -24.61 11.58
C LYS A 9 18.18 -23.91 11.48
N ALA A 10 18.18 -22.59 11.21
CA ALA A 10 16.94 -21.86 10.98
C ALA A 10 16.19 -22.30 9.70
N LYS A 11 16.92 -22.79 8.68
CA LYS A 11 16.31 -23.34 7.45
C LYS A 11 15.71 -24.74 7.66
N GLU A 12 16.28 -25.57 8.51
CA GLU A 12 15.77 -26.92 8.79
C GLU A 12 14.54 -26.94 9.71
N GLU A 13 14.46 -26.01 10.68
CA GLU A 13 13.29 -25.89 11.56
C GLU A 13 12.03 -25.38 10.82
N ASN A 14 12.20 -24.61 9.75
CA ASN A 14 11.09 -24.09 8.93
C ASN A 14 10.57 -25.08 7.86
N SER A 15 11.13 -26.27 7.74
CA SER A 15 10.78 -27.23 6.67
C SER A 15 9.59 -28.14 7.00
N LYS A 16 9.10 -28.17 8.23
CA LYS A 16 7.94 -28.98 8.61
C LYS A 16 6.68 -28.14 8.65
N LEU A 17 5.85 -28.27 7.63
CA LEU A 17 4.51 -27.70 7.65
C LEU A 17 3.73 -28.29 8.84
N PRO A 18 3.00 -27.46 9.59
CA PRO A 18 2.12 -27.93 10.65
C PRO A 18 1.04 -28.86 10.05
N SER A 19 0.68 -29.91 10.77
CA SER A 19 -0.37 -30.83 10.36
C SER A 19 -1.78 -30.23 10.40
N HIS A 20 -1.93 -29.10 11.09
CA HIS A 20 -3.19 -28.40 11.27
C HIS A 20 -2.95 -26.89 11.44
N ALA A 21 -3.86 -26.06 10.93
CA ALA A 21 -3.94 -24.63 11.18
C ALA A 21 -5.40 -24.18 11.12
N ARG A 22 -5.76 -23.18 11.93
CA ARG A 22 -7.12 -22.59 11.91
C ARG A 22 -7.34 -21.74 10.64
N VAL A 23 -6.30 -21.07 10.18
CA VAL A 23 -6.33 -20.27 8.94
C VAL A 23 -5.07 -20.55 8.13
N VAL A 24 -5.26 -20.78 6.85
CA VAL A 24 -4.17 -20.89 5.88
C VAL A 24 -4.33 -19.77 4.86
N VAL A 25 -3.31 -18.92 4.75
CA VAL A 25 -3.21 -17.86 3.73
C VAL A 25 -2.35 -18.38 2.60
N ILE A 26 -2.89 -18.41 1.38
CA ILE A 26 -2.17 -18.88 0.19
C ILE A 26 -1.71 -17.68 -0.64
N GLY A 27 -0.40 -17.56 -0.81
CA GLY A 27 0.27 -16.48 -1.53
C GLY A 27 0.93 -15.46 -0.62
N GLY A 28 2.24 -15.31 -0.74
CA GLY A 28 3.09 -14.41 0.04
C GLY A 28 3.35 -13.05 -0.63
N GLY A 29 2.40 -12.55 -1.43
CA GLY A 29 2.41 -11.17 -1.92
C GLY A 29 1.95 -10.17 -0.86
N VAL A 30 1.88 -8.87 -1.20
CA VAL A 30 1.46 -7.81 -0.28
C VAL A 30 0.10 -8.09 0.36
N VAL A 31 -0.83 -8.68 -0.36
CA VAL A 31 -2.18 -9.01 0.16
C VAL A 31 -2.09 -10.12 1.21
N GLY A 32 -1.43 -11.23 0.90
CA GLY A 32 -1.30 -12.35 1.85
C GLY A 32 -0.50 -11.97 3.09
N CYS A 33 0.59 -11.26 2.94
CA CYS A 33 1.37 -10.74 4.07
C CYS A 33 0.53 -9.79 4.93
N SER A 34 -0.26 -8.90 4.31
CA SER A 34 -1.16 -8.00 5.02
C SER A 34 -2.26 -8.76 5.78
N ILE A 35 -2.87 -9.79 5.17
CA ILE A 35 -3.87 -10.62 5.84
C ILE A 35 -3.26 -11.31 7.05
N LEU A 36 -2.09 -11.93 6.91
CA LEU A 36 -1.39 -12.60 8.01
C LEU A 36 -1.09 -11.61 9.14
N TYR A 37 -0.54 -10.45 8.81
CA TYR A 37 -0.25 -9.38 9.77
C TYR A 37 -1.50 -8.96 10.55
N HIS A 38 -2.62 -8.70 9.87
CA HIS A 38 -3.85 -8.29 10.56
C HIS A 38 -4.48 -9.40 11.38
N LEU A 39 -4.39 -10.65 10.95
CA LEU A 39 -4.83 -11.79 11.75
C LEU A 39 -4.05 -11.87 13.07
N THR A 40 -2.72 -11.69 13.02
CA THR A 40 -1.90 -11.69 14.23
C THR A 40 -2.21 -10.49 15.15
N LEU A 41 -2.48 -9.31 14.59
CA LEU A 41 -2.94 -8.15 15.36
C LEU A 41 -4.28 -8.42 16.09
N HIS A 42 -5.16 -9.21 15.49
CA HIS A 42 -6.41 -9.65 16.10
C HIS A 42 -6.25 -10.85 17.05
N GLY A 43 -5.02 -11.24 17.37
CA GLY A 43 -4.74 -12.29 18.36
C GLY A 43 -4.83 -13.72 17.81
N TRP A 44 -4.91 -13.90 16.50
CA TRP A 44 -4.87 -15.22 15.87
C TRP A 44 -3.45 -15.77 15.91
N LYS A 45 -3.25 -16.93 16.54
CA LYS A 45 -1.91 -17.55 16.71
C LYS A 45 -1.69 -18.77 15.82
N ASP A 46 -2.78 -19.45 15.45
CA ASP A 46 -2.75 -20.66 14.65
C ASP A 46 -3.05 -20.32 13.19
N VAL A 47 -2.15 -19.59 12.58
CA VAL A 47 -2.23 -19.09 11.19
C VAL A 47 -0.96 -19.46 10.43
N VAL A 48 -1.11 -19.88 9.17
CA VAL A 48 -0.01 -20.28 8.29
C VAL A 48 -0.12 -19.52 6.97
N LEU A 49 0.99 -19.01 6.48
CA LEU A 49 1.12 -18.47 5.14
C LEU A 49 1.92 -19.44 4.29
N LEU A 50 1.37 -19.82 3.14
CA LEU A 50 2.03 -20.66 2.15
C LEU A 50 2.38 -19.83 0.90
N GLU A 51 3.66 -19.83 0.55
CA GLU A 51 4.16 -19.24 -0.69
C GLU A 51 4.97 -20.29 -1.46
N LYS A 52 4.73 -20.40 -2.76
CA LYS A 52 5.42 -21.39 -3.60
C LYS A 52 6.82 -20.98 -4.03
N ASN A 53 7.11 -19.68 -3.98
CA ASN A 53 8.39 -19.08 -4.35
C ASN A 53 8.88 -18.17 -3.21
N GLU A 54 9.65 -17.14 -3.54
CA GLU A 54 10.05 -16.11 -2.59
C GLU A 54 8.88 -15.16 -2.30
N LEU A 55 8.83 -14.62 -1.08
CA LEU A 55 7.85 -13.60 -0.70
C LEU A 55 7.92 -12.42 -1.68
N THR A 56 6.76 -11.92 -2.07
CA THR A 56 6.58 -10.78 -2.97
C THR A 56 7.04 -10.97 -4.43
N SER A 57 7.57 -12.12 -4.82
CA SER A 57 8.13 -12.39 -6.16
C SER A 57 7.11 -12.37 -7.31
N GLY A 58 5.80 -12.41 -7.01
CA GLY A 58 4.71 -12.35 -7.99
C GLY A 58 4.32 -10.92 -8.38
N SER A 59 3.02 -10.65 -8.46
CA SER A 59 2.47 -9.35 -8.86
C SER A 59 2.93 -8.18 -7.99
N THR A 60 3.28 -8.42 -6.73
CA THR A 60 3.78 -7.39 -5.82
C THR A 60 5.10 -6.79 -6.31
N TRP A 61 6.03 -7.61 -6.80
CA TRP A 61 7.29 -7.15 -7.38
C TRP A 61 7.09 -6.27 -8.64
N HIS A 62 6.05 -6.55 -9.41
CA HIS A 62 5.77 -5.82 -10.65
C HIS A 62 4.95 -4.54 -10.43
N ALA A 63 4.54 -4.25 -9.20
CA ALA A 63 3.74 -3.07 -8.90
C ALA A 63 4.60 -1.79 -8.93
N ALA A 64 4.04 -0.70 -9.46
CA ALA A 64 4.70 0.61 -9.49
C ALA A 64 4.87 1.25 -8.10
N GLY A 65 4.31 0.67 -7.06
CA GLY A 65 4.42 1.18 -5.69
C GLY A 65 3.59 2.44 -5.40
N ASN A 66 2.71 2.84 -6.30
CA ASN A 66 1.88 4.02 -6.11
C ASN A 66 0.67 3.70 -5.22
N CYS A 67 0.51 4.48 -4.13
CA CYS A 67 -0.55 4.31 -3.13
C CYS A 67 -1.48 5.54 -3.09
N PRO A 68 -2.35 5.76 -4.10
CA PRO A 68 -3.21 6.94 -4.16
C PRO A 68 -4.42 6.78 -3.24
N ASN A 69 -4.92 7.92 -2.72
CA ASN A 69 -6.19 7.98 -1.99
C ASN A 69 -7.35 8.51 -2.85
N PHE A 70 -7.06 9.06 -4.03
CA PHE A 70 -8.05 9.69 -4.88
C PHE A 70 -8.82 8.65 -5.71
N VAL A 71 -10.02 8.29 -5.26
CA VAL A 71 -10.90 7.33 -5.91
C VAL A 71 -12.37 7.68 -5.66
N GLY A 72 -13.22 7.48 -6.67
CA GLY A 72 -14.65 7.82 -6.64
C GLY A 72 -15.55 6.87 -5.86
N SER A 73 -15.00 5.91 -5.13
CA SER A 73 -15.75 4.97 -4.29
C SER A 73 -15.43 5.19 -2.83
N TRP A 74 -16.46 5.41 -2.01
CA TRP A 74 -16.34 5.58 -0.56
C TRP A 74 -15.59 4.42 0.12
N THR A 75 -15.99 3.20 -0.17
CA THR A 75 -15.35 2.00 0.41
C THR A 75 -13.90 1.88 0.00
N MET A 76 -13.59 2.08 -1.27
CA MET A 76 -12.21 2.03 -1.77
C MET A 76 -11.35 3.14 -1.19
N MET A 77 -11.87 4.37 -1.08
CA MET A 77 -11.15 5.48 -0.46
C MET A 77 -10.85 5.18 1.01
N LYS A 78 -11.79 4.59 1.75
CA LYS A 78 -11.58 4.17 3.14
C LYS A 78 -10.47 3.12 3.27
N MET A 79 -10.47 2.11 2.39
CA MET A 79 -9.42 1.07 2.37
C MET A 79 -8.05 1.65 2.01
N GLN A 80 -7.99 2.50 0.98
CA GLN A 80 -6.74 3.15 0.57
C GLN A 80 -6.19 4.09 1.64
N SER A 81 -7.06 4.87 2.29
CA SER A 81 -6.67 5.75 3.39
C SER A 81 -6.11 4.96 4.57
N TYR A 82 -6.73 3.84 4.93
CA TYR A 82 -6.18 2.95 5.95
C TYR A 82 -4.80 2.42 5.56
N SER A 83 -4.64 1.94 4.33
CA SER A 83 -3.38 1.39 3.84
C SER A 83 -2.26 2.43 3.83
N THR A 84 -2.53 3.65 3.35
CA THR A 84 -1.52 4.73 3.33
C THR A 84 -1.14 5.19 4.73
N GLN A 85 -2.08 5.22 5.67
CA GLN A 85 -1.80 5.51 7.08
C GLN A 85 -0.96 4.40 7.73
N LEU A 86 -1.23 3.14 7.40
CA LEU A 86 -0.43 2.02 7.87
C LEU A 86 1.00 2.12 7.34
N TYR A 87 1.20 2.35 6.03
CA TYR A 87 2.54 2.50 5.44
C TYR A 87 3.37 3.60 6.08
N ARG A 88 2.75 4.73 6.47
CA ARG A 88 3.45 5.82 7.18
C ARG A 88 4.05 5.39 8.53
N LYS A 89 3.43 4.41 9.19
CA LYS A 89 3.81 3.94 10.53
C LYS A 89 4.52 2.60 10.51
N LEU A 90 4.48 1.89 9.38
CA LEU A 90 4.90 0.50 9.33
C LEU A 90 6.39 0.33 9.65
N GLY A 91 7.24 1.25 9.21
CA GLY A 91 8.67 1.24 9.53
C GLY A 91 8.94 1.21 11.04
N ASP A 92 8.25 2.09 11.77
CA ASP A 92 8.37 2.17 13.24
C ASP A 92 7.79 0.93 13.92
N LEU A 93 6.69 0.38 13.38
CA LEU A 93 6.02 -0.78 13.96
C LEU A 93 6.83 -2.08 13.84
N VAL A 94 7.65 -2.20 12.82
CA VAL A 94 8.44 -3.42 12.54
C VAL A 94 9.93 -3.22 12.73
N ASP A 95 10.37 -2.04 13.19
CA ASP A 95 11.77 -1.66 13.35
C ASP A 95 12.61 -1.94 12.09
N TYR A 96 12.05 -1.56 10.93
CA TYR A 96 12.68 -1.78 9.64
C TYR A 96 12.44 -0.58 8.72
N PRO A 97 13.47 -0.03 8.06
CA PRO A 97 13.32 1.12 7.18
C PRO A 97 12.46 0.78 5.97
N ILE A 98 11.35 1.50 5.82
CA ILE A 98 10.46 1.38 4.67
C ILE A 98 10.66 2.61 3.78
N ASN A 99 10.93 2.38 2.51
CA ASN A 99 11.09 3.44 1.52
C ASN A 99 9.70 3.94 1.04
N TYR A 100 8.96 4.60 1.94
CA TYR A 100 7.64 5.17 1.65
C TYR A 100 7.68 6.69 1.73
N HIS A 101 7.54 7.34 0.58
CA HIS A 101 7.59 8.81 0.46
C HIS A 101 6.20 9.37 0.16
N VAL A 102 5.80 10.39 0.93
CA VAL A 102 4.55 11.11 0.71
C VAL A 102 4.84 12.33 -0.17
N THR A 103 4.89 12.11 -1.48
CA THR A 103 5.22 13.15 -2.47
C THR A 103 3.99 13.93 -2.96
N GLY A 104 2.79 13.48 -2.65
CA GLY A 104 1.57 13.99 -3.27
C GLY A 104 1.37 13.49 -4.71
N ALA A 105 0.26 13.87 -5.32
CA ALA A 105 -0.04 13.58 -6.72
C ALA A 105 -0.92 14.68 -7.31
N ILE A 106 -0.62 15.11 -8.53
CA ILE A 106 -1.45 16.06 -9.29
C ILE A 106 -2.30 15.28 -10.28
N ARG A 107 -3.60 15.59 -10.32
CA ARG A 107 -4.54 15.05 -11.32
C ARG A 107 -5.09 16.19 -12.16
N LEU A 108 -5.10 16.01 -13.48
CA LEU A 108 -5.54 17.00 -14.42
C LEU A 108 -6.96 16.69 -14.93
N ALA A 109 -7.80 17.71 -14.94
CA ALA A 109 -9.12 17.64 -15.54
C ALA A 109 -9.11 18.39 -16.88
N HIS A 110 -9.29 17.67 -17.97
CA HIS A 110 -9.35 18.21 -19.34
C HIS A 110 -10.80 18.40 -19.85
N SER A 111 -11.79 18.24 -18.98
CA SER A 111 -13.19 18.47 -19.30
C SER A 111 -13.96 18.95 -18.07
N ARG A 112 -15.09 19.65 -18.33
CA ARG A 112 -16.00 20.08 -17.26
C ARG A 112 -16.53 18.90 -16.45
N GLN A 113 -16.88 17.80 -17.11
CA GLN A 113 -17.38 16.60 -16.45
C GLN A 113 -16.31 16.00 -15.51
N ARG A 114 -15.04 15.94 -15.95
CA ARG A 114 -13.94 15.46 -15.10
C ARG A 114 -13.72 16.39 -13.90
N MET A 115 -13.88 17.69 -14.08
CA MET A 115 -13.76 18.65 -12.99
C MET A 115 -14.88 18.47 -11.95
N GLU A 116 -16.12 18.19 -12.40
CA GLU A 116 -17.23 17.89 -11.49
C GLU A 116 -17.01 16.59 -10.70
N GLU A 117 -16.48 15.55 -11.37
CA GLU A 117 -16.06 14.31 -10.69
C GLU A 117 -15.00 14.59 -9.62
N PHE A 118 -13.98 15.42 -9.93
CA PHE A 118 -12.95 15.78 -8.95
C PHE A 118 -13.54 16.50 -7.74
N ARG A 119 -14.47 17.44 -7.94
CA ARG A 119 -15.16 18.11 -6.83
C ARG A 119 -15.90 17.11 -5.94
N HIS A 120 -16.59 16.15 -6.56
CA HIS A 120 -17.29 15.10 -5.83
C HIS A 120 -16.31 14.25 -4.99
N VAL A 121 -15.21 13.80 -5.58
CA VAL A 121 -14.18 13.02 -4.87
C VAL A 121 -13.53 13.83 -3.75
N CYS A 122 -13.24 15.12 -3.98
CA CYS A 122 -12.70 16.00 -2.93
C CYS A 122 -13.70 16.16 -1.76
N SER A 123 -14.98 16.28 -2.07
CA SER A 123 -16.03 16.34 -1.04
C SER A 123 -16.10 15.07 -0.19
N MET A 124 -16.01 13.90 -0.82
CA MET A 124 -15.90 12.63 -0.09
C MET A 124 -14.64 12.56 0.77
N GLY A 125 -13.50 12.94 0.22
CA GLY A 125 -12.23 12.95 0.95
C GLY A 125 -12.30 13.80 2.21
N LYS A 126 -12.87 14.99 2.10
CA LYS A 126 -13.06 15.89 3.25
C LYS A 126 -13.86 15.23 4.39
N GLN A 127 -14.90 14.45 4.06
CA GLN A 127 -15.70 13.74 5.07
C GLN A 127 -14.91 12.59 5.72
N MET A 128 -13.90 12.05 5.04
CA MET A 128 -13.02 10.98 5.55
C MET A 128 -11.74 11.49 6.21
N GLY A 129 -11.52 12.81 6.26
CA GLY A 129 -10.26 13.38 6.74
C GLY A 129 -9.09 13.16 5.77
N VAL A 130 -9.37 12.95 4.49
CA VAL A 130 -8.35 12.89 3.43
C VAL A 130 -8.29 14.25 2.76
N GLU A 131 -7.13 14.89 2.78
CA GLU A 131 -6.93 16.21 2.20
C GLU A 131 -6.73 16.11 0.69
N PHE A 132 -7.63 16.76 -0.04
CA PHE A 132 -7.53 17.04 -1.47
C PHE A 132 -7.73 18.53 -1.70
N GLU A 133 -6.93 19.11 -2.55
CA GLU A 133 -6.99 20.51 -2.90
C GLU A 133 -7.32 20.70 -4.38
N MET A 134 -8.22 21.64 -4.67
CA MET A 134 -8.55 22.06 -6.03
C MET A 134 -7.61 23.20 -6.41
N LEU A 135 -6.72 22.93 -7.35
CA LEU A 135 -5.68 23.87 -7.77
C LEU A 135 -6.08 24.63 -9.04
N THR A 136 -5.62 25.88 -9.13
CA THR A 136 -5.62 26.65 -10.38
C THR A 136 -4.43 26.25 -11.26
N ASN A 137 -4.46 26.61 -12.54
CA ASN A 137 -3.36 26.35 -13.46
C ASN A 137 -2.05 26.97 -13.00
N SER A 138 -2.07 28.17 -12.43
CA SER A 138 -0.87 28.84 -11.89
C SER A 138 -0.26 28.06 -10.72
N GLN A 139 -1.09 27.59 -9.78
CA GLN A 139 -0.64 26.77 -8.66
C GLN A 139 -0.06 25.43 -9.13
N ILE A 140 -0.65 24.82 -10.16
CA ILE A 140 -0.11 23.59 -10.75
C ILE A 140 1.27 23.84 -11.36
N GLN A 141 1.46 24.95 -12.07
CA GLN A 141 2.77 25.32 -12.64
C GLN A 141 3.83 25.61 -11.58
N GLU A 142 3.45 26.21 -10.47
CA GLU A 142 4.37 26.43 -9.33
C GLU A 142 4.84 25.10 -8.74
N LEU A 143 3.92 24.13 -8.57
CA LEU A 143 4.24 22.81 -8.04
C LEU A 143 5.00 21.93 -9.03
N HIS A 144 4.72 22.06 -10.31
CA HIS A 144 5.31 21.23 -11.37
C HIS A 144 5.60 22.08 -12.62
N PRO A 145 6.73 22.81 -12.67
CA PRO A 145 7.05 23.76 -13.74
C PRO A 145 7.16 23.15 -15.15
N TYR A 146 7.45 21.86 -15.23
CA TYR A 146 7.59 21.16 -16.51
C TYR A 146 6.26 20.70 -17.12
N LEU A 147 5.14 20.91 -16.43
CA LEU A 147 3.84 20.54 -16.93
C LEU A 147 3.32 21.61 -17.88
N SER A 148 3.16 21.26 -19.17
CA SER A 148 2.54 22.16 -20.12
C SER A 148 1.03 22.18 -19.93
N LEU A 149 0.45 23.36 -19.70
CA LEU A 149 -0.98 23.57 -19.53
C LEU A 149 -1.66 24.12 -20.80
N ILE A 150 -0.94 24.21 -21.92
CA ILE A 150 -1.44 24.79 -23.18
C ILE A 150 -2.52 23.91 -23.81
N HIS A 151 -2.51 22.62 -23.53
CA HIS A 151 -3.42 21.62 -24.12
C HIS A 151 -4.38 20.99 -23.11
N ILE A 152 -4.60 21.66 -21.97
CA ILE A 152 -5.48 21.19 -20.92
C ILE A 152 -6.70 22.10 -20.80
#